data_f9b9e4cca1c3bd012c992bae91c2962e
#
_entry.id   f9b9e4cca1c3bd012c992bae91c2962e
#
_cell.length_a   1.000
_cell.length_b   1.000
_cell.length_c   1.000
_cell.angle_alpha   90.00
_cell.angle_beta   90.00
_cell.angle_gamma   90.00
#
_symmetry.space_group_name_H-M   'P 1'
#
loop_
_entity.id
_entity.type
_entity.pdbx_description
1 polymer ?
#
loop_
_entity_poly.entity_id
_entity_poly.type
_entity_poly.pdbx_seq_one_letter_code
_entity_poly.pdbx_strand_id
1 'polypeptide(L)'
;LDLIDIDCLGEAYSAITDDKNTVLTIDTPETEMEERIASIKKTIDKWEKNPFIQKKHRERLAMLSGSVGMVKVGADSKVELKEKKDRIEDAIYATKAALKEGIVPGGGVALLNASQKISTDSVGEKILLKAITAPYHTVLENAGIEDPGCLDIDGSGIDVVTGERVTMVSAGIIDPVLVTKSALKNAVSVVTTIVSADCVISNMRMNESNQ
;
A
#
# COMPACT_ATOMS: atom_id res chain seq x y z
N LEU A 1 37.83 7.11 20.11
CA LEU A 1 36.96 8.30 20.23
C LEU A 1 37.78 9.56 20.54
N ASP A 2 38.94 9.46 21.21
CA ASP A 2 39.78 10.59 21.60
C ASP A 2 40.48 11.32 20.43
N LEU A 3 40.32 10.86 19.20
CA LEU A 3 40.87 11.44 17.97
C LEU A 3 39.80 12.01 17.03
N ILE A 4 38.53 12.08 17.47
CA ILE A 4 37.43 12.63 16.67
C ILE A 4 37.27 14.10 17.02
N ASP A 5 37.61 14.98 16.09
CA ASP A 5 37.41 16.42 16.20
C ASP A 5 36.02 16.83 15.69
N ILE A 6 35.56 18.03 16.06
CA ILE A 6 34.26 18.57 15.63
C ILE A 6 34.16 18.66 14.09
N ASP A 7 35.30 18.87 13.42
CA ASP A 7 35.40 18.93 11.97
C ASP A 7 34.95 17.63 11.26
N CYS A 8 34.93 16.49 11.99
CA CYS A 8 34.43 15.21 11.46
C CYS A 8 32.90 15.14 11.34
N LEU A 9 32.17 16.09 11.95
CA LEU A 9 30.70 16.07 11.96
C LEU A 9 30.07 16.60 10.66
N GLY A 10 30.80 17.37 9.88
CA GLY A 10 30.31 18.04 8.68
C GLY A 10 29.31 19.16 8.98
N GLU A 11 28.79 19.76 7.93
CA GLU A 11 27.84 20.87 8.01
C GLU A 11 26.52 20.53 7.32
N ALA A 12 25.42 21.09 7.84
CA ALA A 12 24.10 20.98 7.23
C ALA A 12 23.38 22.32 7.22
N TYR A 13 22.71 22.66 6.11
CA TYR A 13 21.92 23.89 6.02
C TYR A 13 20.69 23.89 6.90
N SER A 14 20.04 22.76 7.01
CA SER A 14 18.88 22.58 7.87
C SER A 14 18.75 21.17 8.36
N ALA A 15 18.19 21.02 9.55
CA ALA A 15 17.80 19.75 10.14
C ALA A 15 16.32 19.82 10.51
N ILE A 16 15.51 18.94 9.98
CA ILE A 16 14.09 18.81 10.30
C ILE A 16 13.88 17.44 10.91
N THR A 17 13.49 17.44 12.19
CA THR A 17 13.29 16.20 12.95
C THR A 17 11.81 15.99 13.22
N ASP A 18 11.34 14.79 12.95
CA ASP A 18 10.02 14.25 13.31
C ASP A 18 10.20 13.10 14.31
N ASP A 19 9.13 12.56 14.87
CA ASP A 19 9.15 11.48 15.87
C ASP A 19 9.98 10.25 15.46
N LYS A 20 10.15 10.02 14.18
CA LYS A 20 10.80 8.81 13.62
C LYS A 20 12.03 9.09 12.79
N ASN A 21 12.17 10.29 12.24
CA ASN A 21 13.21 10.59 11.24
C ASN A 21 13.78 11.99 11.44
N THR A 22 15.05 12.13 11.07
CA THR A 22 15.70 13.43 10.92
C THR A 22 16.15 13.58 9.49
N VAL A 23 15.71 14.64 8.82
CA VAL A 23 16.13 15.01 7.46
C VAL A 23 17.15 16.12 7.56
N LEU A 24 18.37 15.85 7.09
CA LEU A 24 19.46 16.83 7.01
C LEU A 24 19.56 17.30 5.56
N THR A 25 19.52 18.62 5.35
CA THR A 25 19.80 19.22 4.05
C THR A 25 21.27 19.63 4.03
N ILE A 26 22.05 18.96 3.17
CA ILE A 26 23.48 19.19 3.03
C ILE A 26 23.78 19.63 1.60
N ASP A 27 24.86 20.41 1.42
CA ASP A 27 25.43 20.76 0.14
C ASP A 27 26.74 19.99 -0.04
N THR A 28 26.65 18.83 -0.67
CA THR A 28 27.81 17.99 -0.88
C THR A 28 28.15 18.01 -2.37
N PRO A 29 29.42 18.16 -2.76
CA PRO A 29 29.86 18.07 -4.16
C PRO A 29 29.38 16.75 -4.80
N GLU A 30 28.88 16.82 -6.03
CA GLU A 30 28.30 15.68 -6.75
C GLU A 30 29.30 14.51 -6.89
N THR A 31 30.57 14.82 -7.04
CA THR A 31 31.67 13.85 -7.14
C THR A 31 31.85 13.00 -5.86
N GLU A 32 31.79 13.62 -4.69
CA GLU A 32 31.89 12.89 -3.41
C GLU A 32 30.67 12.02 -3.16
N MET A 33 29.51 12.50 -3.57
CA MET A 33 28.26 11.74 -3.50
C MET A 33 28.32 10.49 -4.39
N GLU A 34 28.79 10.62 -5.62
CA GLU A 34 28.96 9.52 -6.57
C GLU A 34 29.94 8.44 -6.05
N GLU A 35 31.08 8.87 -5.48
CA GLU A 35 32.04 7.95 -4.87
C GLU A 35 31.42 7.19 -3.70
N ARG A 36 30.64 7.86 -2.88
CA ARG A 36 29.95 7.23 -1.74
C ARG A 36 28.89 6.24 -2.19
N ILE A 37 28.11 6.59 -3.20
CA ILE A 37 27.11 5.72 -3.83
C ILE A 37 27.80 4.47 -4.42
N ALA A 38 28.91 4.63 -5.11
CA ALA A 38 29.68 3.53 -5.68
C ALA A 38 30.22 2.58 -4.59
N SER A 39 30.70 3.12 -3.47
CA SER A 39 31.15 2.36 -2.31
C SER A 39 30.03 1.52 -1.70
N ILE A 40 28.82 2.10 -1.55
CA ILE A 40 27.67 1.38 -0.99
C ILE A 40 27.19 0.28 -1.94
N LYS A 41 27.15 0.54 -3.27
CA LYS A 41 26.82 -0.50 -4.26
C LYS A 41 27.75 -1.69 -4.17
N LYS A 42 29.07 -1.48 -4.07
CA LYS A 42 30.04 -2.57 -3.83
C LYS A 42 29.79 -3.33 -2.53
N THR A 43 29.32 -2.64 -1.50
CA THR A 43 29.00 -3.27 -0.22
C THR A 43 27.72 -4.13 -0.32
N ILE A 44 26.71 -3.69 -1.08
CA ILE A 44 25.50 -4.47 -1.34
C ILE A 44 25.83 -5.80 -2.02
N ASP A 45 26.71 -5.78 -3.03
CA ASP A 45 27.14 -6.98 -3.75
C ASP A 45 27.92 -7.94 -2.84
N LYS A 46 28.77 -7.40 -1.96
CA LYS A 46 29.52 -8.21 -0.99
C LYS A 46 28.64 -8.96 0.01
N TRP A 47 27.47 -8.41 0.36
CA TRP A 47 26.53 -8.99 1.34
C TRP A 47 25.33 -9.70 0.69
N GLU A 48 25.47 -10.20 -0.53
CA GLU A 48 24.38 -10.88 -1.28
C GLU A 48 23.78 -12.07 -0.49
N LYS A 49 24.58 -12.74 0.34
CA LYS A 49 24.14 -13.89 1.15
C LYS A 49 23.34 -13.52 2.41
N ASN A 50 23.27 -12.24 2.79
CA ASN A 50 22.54 -11.79 3.97
C ASN A 50 21.44 -10.76 3.58
N PRO A 51 20.18 -11.21 3.38
CA PRO A 51 19.09 -10.34 2.91
C PRO A 51 18.79 -9.16 3.84
N PHE A 52 18.97 -9.33 5.14
CA PHE A 52 18.70 -8.27 6.12
C PHE A 52 19.71 -7.12 5.98
N ILE A 53 21.02 -7.45 5.94
CA ILE A 53 22.07 -6.46 5.78
C ILE A 53 21.97 -5.79 4.41
N GLN A 54 21.71 -6.58 3.37
CA GLN A 54 21.51 -6.05 2.01
C GLN A 54 20.35 -5.04 1.95
N LYS A 55 19.23 -5.34 2.61
CA LYS A 55 18.08 -4.41 2.69
C LYS A 55 18.48 -3.09 3.35
N LYS A 56 19.23 -3.11 4.44
CA LYS A 56 19.72 -1.90 5.12
C LYS A 56 20.64 -1.05 4.25
N HIS A 57 21.53 -1.68 3.50
CA HIS A 57 22.39 -0.96 2.56
C HIS A 57 21.62 -0.39 1.36
N ARG A 58 20.56 -1.07 0.88
CA ARG A 58 19.67 -0.54 -0.15
C ARG A 58 18.86 0.66 0.34
N GLU A 59 18.36 0.61 1.58
CA GLU A 59 17.68 1.75 2.22
C GLU A 59 18.63 2.96 2.31
N ARG A 60 19.88 2.72 2.75
CA ARG A 60 20.90 3.77 2.82
C ARG A 60 21.26 4.34 1.43
N LEU A 61 21.36 3.48 0.42
CA LEU A 61 21.61 3.91 -0.96
C LEU A 61 20.47 4.80 -1.47
N ALA A 62 19.22 4.43 -1.18
CA ALA A 62 18.04 5.20 -1.56
C ALA A 62 18.03 6.60 -0.90
N MET A 63 18.44 6.69 0.36
CA MET A 63 18.56 7.98 1.07
C MET A 63 19.62 8.89 0.48
N LEU A 64 20.73 8.33 -0.01
CA LEU A 64 21.83 9.10 -0.59
C LEU A 64 21.63 9.45 -2.05
N SER A 65 21.01 8.57 -2.83
CA SER A 65 20.82 8.73 -4.28
C SER A 65 19.53 9.42 -4.68
N GLY A 66 18.60 9.60 -3.75
CA GLY A 66 17.29 10.15 -4.00
C GLY A 66 17.03 11.48 -3.30
N SER A 67 16.26 12.34 -3.96
CA SER A 67 15.68 13.51 -3.31
C SER A 67 14.60 13.05 -2.31
N VAL A 68 14.59 13.62 -1.13
CA VAL A 68 13.53 13.39 -0.14
C VAL A 68 12.40 14.37 -0.41
N GLY A 69 11.26 13.86 -0.86
CA GLY A 69 10.03 14.64 -0.96
C GLY A 69 9.37 14.79 0.41
N MET A 70 9.10 16.04 0.83
CA MET A 70 8.40 16.31 2.08
C MET A 70 7.00 16.82 1.79
N VAL A 71 5.97 16.11 2.27
CA VAL A 71 4.58 16.55 2.22
C VAL A 71 4.18 17.11 3.57
N LYS A 72 3.94 18.42 3.62
CA LYS A 72 3.45 19.10 4.86
C LYS A 72 1.94 19.04 4.91
N VAL A 73 1.40 18.55 6.02
CA VAL A 73 -0.05 18.40 6.25
C VAL A 73 -0.47 19.29 7.39
N GLY A 74 -1.53 20.06 7.21
CA GLY A 74 -2.13 20.92 8.22
C GLY A 74 -3.62 20.62 8.42
N ALA A 75 -4.13 20.84 9.64
CA ALA A 75 -5.54 20.76 9.99
C ALA A 75 -5.82 21.60 11.25
N ASP A 76 -7.08 21.91 11.50
CA ASP A 76 -7.50 22.77 12.63
C ASP A 76 -7.50 22.00 13.96
N SER A 77 -7.60 20.68 13.93
CA SER A 77 -7.56 19.84 15.13
C SER A 77 -6.54 18.70 15.00
N LYS A 78 -6.07 18.19 16.16
CA LYS A 78 -5.12 17.06 16.20
C LYS A 78 -5.73 15.76 15.64
N VAL A 79 -7.03 15.56 15.80
CA VAL A 79 -7.73 14.37 15.32
C VAL A 79 -7.82 14.41 13.79
N GLU A 80 -8.22 15.54 13.24
CA GLU A 80 -8.28 15.78 11.81
C GLU A 80 -6.89 15.71 11.16
N LEU A 81 -5.87 16.27 11.82
CA LEU A 81 -4.50 16.18 11.35
C LEU A 81 -4.02 14.74 11.23
N LYS A 82 -4.33 13.91 12.23
CA LYS A 82 -3.98 12.48 12.21
C LYS A 82 -4.69 11.75 11.07
N GLU A 83 -5.99 11.95 10.92
CA GLU A 83 -6.79 11.34 9.85
C GLU A 83 -6.26 11.73 8.47
N LYS A 84 -5.98 13.03 8.25
CA LYS A 84 -5.42 13.55 7.00
C LYS A 84 -4.03 12.97 6.71
N LYS A 85 -3.19 12.84 7.74
CA LYS A 85 -1.85 12.23 7.61
C LYS A 85 -1.95 10.76 7.21
N ASP A 86 -2.81 9.99 7.87
CA ASP A 86 -3.02 8.58 7.57
C ASP A 86 -3.54 8.39 6.13
N ARG A 87 -4.47 9.20 5.68
CA ARG A 87 -5.02 9.20 4.30
C ARG A 87 -3.95 9.51 3.25
N ILE A 88 -3.06 10.47 3.53
CA ILE A 88 -1.96 10.81 2.62
C ILE A 88 -0.92 9.68 2.58
N GLU A 89 -0.63 9.07 3.72
CA GLU A 89 0.28 7.92 3.80
C GLU A 89 -0.25 6.74 2.97
N ASP A 90 -1.54 6.44 3.07
CA ASP A 90 -2.21 5.41 2.26
C ASP A 90 -2.14 5.71 0.76
N ALA A 91 -2.37 6.97 0.37
CA ALA A 91 -2.25 7.39 -1.03
C ALA A 91 -0.82 7.22 -1.57
N ILE A 92 0.20 7.52 -0.76
CA ILE A 92 1.60 7.31 -1.13
C ILE A 92 1.91 5.81 -1.32
N TYR A 93 1.44 4.95 -0.41
CA TYR A 93 1.64 3.51 -0.54
C TYR A 93 0.90 2.93 -1.74
N ALA A 94 -0.34 3.37 -2.00
CA ALA A 94 -1.11 2.98 -3.18
C ALA A 94 -0.40 3.37 -4.47
N THR A 95 0.11 4.60 -4.55
CA THR A 95 0.88 5.09 -5.70
C THR A 95 2.16 4.27 -5.92
N LYS A 96 2.90 3.98 -4.86
CA LYS A 96 4.10 3.12 -4.94
C LYS A 96 3.76 1.69 -5.39
N ALA A 97 2.63 1.15 -4.96
CA ALA A 97 2.15 -0.17 -5.39
C ALA A 97 1.77 -0.16 -6.88
N ALA A 98 1.09 0.89 -7.34
CA ALA A 98 0.71 1.07 -8.74
C ALA A 98 1.94 1.20 -9.67
N LEU A 99 2.99 1.88 -9.23
CA LEU A 99 4.26 1.97 -9.98
C LEU A 99 4.98 0.62 -10.12
N LYS A 100 4.75 -0.31 -9.21
CA LYS A 100 5.39 -1.65 -9.26
C LYS A 100 4.70 -2.63 -10.20
N GLU A 101 3.38 -2.72 -10.15
CA GLU A 101 2.61 -3.76 -10.86
C GLU A 101 1.50 -3.20 -11.76
N GLY A 102 1.36 -1.87 -11.83
CA GLY A 102 0.33 -1.21 -12.62
C GLY A 102 -1.00 -1.07 -11.89
N ILE A 103 -2.02 -0.70 -12.66
CA ILE A 103 -3.37 -0.40 -12.18
C ILE A 103 -4.41 -1.29 -12.85
N VAL A 104 -5.55 -1.45 -12.18
CA VAL A 104 -6.74 -2.14 -12.68
C VAL A 104 -7.97 -1.28 -12.44
N PRO A 105 -9.12 -1.57 -13.09
CA PRO A 105 -10.39 -0.94 -12.75
C PRO A 105 -10.70 -1.09 -11.27
N GLY A 106 -11.01 0.04 -10.62
CA GLY A 106 -11.31 0.09 -9.19
C GLY A 106 -12.73 -0.34 -8.84
N GLY A 107 -13.12 -0.09 -7.57
CA GLY A 107 -14.47 -0.38 -7.10
C GLY A 107 -14.87 -1.86 -7.10
N GLY A 108 -13.90 -2.77 -7.07
CA GLY A 108 -14.15 -4.22 -7.15
C GLY A 108 -14.40 -4.76 -8.55
N VAL A 109 -14.45 -3.90 -9.58
CA VAL A 109 -14.73 -4.29 -10.98
C VAL A 109 -13.66 -5.23 -11.53
N ALA A 110 -12.40 -5.06 -11.18
CA ALA A 110 -11.31 -5.96 -11.60
C ALA A 110 -11.55 -7.41 -11.16
N LEU A 111 -11.99 -7.62 -9.93
CA LEU A 111 -12.30 -8.94 -9.40
C LEU A 111 -13.57 -9.52 -10.02
N LEU A 112 -14.59 -8.69 -10.24
CA LEU A 112 -15.81 -9.09 -10.94
C LEU A 112 -15.49 -9.59 -12.35
N ASN A 113 -14.71 -8.83 -13.11
CA ASN A 113 -14.31 -9.22 -14.47
C ASN A 113 -13.46 -10.50 -14.48
N ALA A 114 -12.58 -10.67 -13.49
CA ALA A 114 -11.81 -11.90 -13.33
C ALA A 114 -12.73 -13.11 -13.08
N SER A 115 -13.77 -12.95 -12.24
CA SER A 115 -14.73 -14.03 -11.95
C SER A 115 -15.52 -14.47 -13.18
N GLN A 116 -15.83 -13.54 -14.09
CA GLN A 116 -16.56 -13.83 -15.32
C GLN A 116 -15.72 -14.51 -16.41
N LYS A 117 -14.41 -14.26 -16.41
CA LYS A 117 -13.49 -14.81 -17.43
C LYS A 117 -12.99 -16.21 -17.12
N ILE A 118 -13.07 -16.65 -15.87
CA ILE A 118 -12.55 -17.95 -15.43
C ILE A 118 -13.71 -18.95 -15.38
N SER A 119 -13.59 -20.02 -16.16
CA SER A 119 -14.50 -21.17 -16.10
C SER A 119 -13.80 -22.33 -15.43
N THR A 120 -14.48 -23.00 -14.50
CA THR A 120 -13.93 -24.12 -13.74
C THR A 120 -15.00 -25.13 -13.35
N ASP A 121 -14.60 -26.40 -13.23
CA ASP A 121 -15.45 -27.48 -12.73
C ASP A 121 -15.24 -27.76 -11.24
N SER A 122 -14.16 -27.25 -10.66
CA SER A 122 -13.82 -27.44 -9.25
C SER A 122 -14.80 -26.68 -8.33
N VAL A 123 -15.31 -27.35 -7.30
CA VAL A 123 -16.24 -26.76 -6.33
C VAL A 123 -15.57 -25.62 -5.55
N GLY A 124 -14.32 -25.82 -5.14
CA GLY A 124 -13.57 -24.79 -4.39
C GLY A 124 -13.33 -23.52 -5.21
N GLU A 125 -13.01 -23.69 -6.49
CA GLU A 125 -12.81 -22.55 -7.39
C GLU A 125 -14.14 -21.82 -7.66
N LYS A 126 -15.25 -22.53 -7.83
CA LYS A 126 -16.59 -21.93 -7.96
C LYS A 126 -16.96 -21.08 -6.73
N ILE A 127 -16.64 -21.58 -5.54
CA ILE A 127 -16.85 -20.82 -4.28
C ILE A 127 -16.01 -19.55 -4.29
N LEU A 128 -14.72 -19.65 -4.64
CA LEU A 128 -13.83 -18.49 -4.73
C LEU A 128 -14.32 -17.48 -5.75
N LEU A 129 -14.66 -17.92 -6.97
CA LEU A 129 -15.17 -17.05 -8.03
C LEU A 129 -16.43 -16.30 -7.61
N LYS A 130 -17.33 -16.96 -6.88
CA LYS A 130 -18.50 -16.29 -6.29
C LYS A 130 -18.11 -15.30 -5.20
N ALA A 131 -17.16 -15.65 -4.33
CA ALA A 131 -16.75 -14.79 -3.22
C ALA A 131 -16.06 -13.50 -3.68
N ILE A 132 -15.25 -13.54 -4.73
CA ILE A 132 -14.51 -12.36 -5.22
C ILE A 132 -15.41 -11.29 -5.88
N THR A 133 -16.68 -11.59 -6.15
CA THR A 133 -17.64 -10.57 -6.62
C THR A 133 -18.18 -9.72 -5.48
N ALA A 134 -18.08 -10.18 -4.24
CA ALA A 134 -18.64 -9.51 -3.07
C ALA A 134 -18.17 -8.06 -2.87
N PRO A 135 -16.89 -7.70 -3.06
CA PRO A 135 -16.46 -6.32 -2.90
C PRO A 135 -17.21 -5.33 -3.80
N TYR A 136 -17.46 -5.70 -5.05
CA TYR A 136 -18.25 -4.89 -5.98
C TYR A 136 -19.68 -4.69 -5.50
N HIS A 137 -20.37 -5.79 -5.16
CA HIS A 137 -21.75 -5.74 -4.69
C HIS A 137 -21.88 -4.95 -3.38
N THR A 138 -20.94 -5.12 -2.44
CA THR A 138 -20.94 -4.36 -1.17
C THR A 138 -20.78 -2.86 -1.40
N VAL A 139 -19.94 -2.43 -2.35
CA VAL A 139 -19.80 -1.00 -2.70
C VAL A 139 -21.13 -0.43 -3.21
N LEU A 140 -21.83 -1.18 -4.08
CA LEU A 140 -23.11 -0.74 -4.61
C LEU A 140 -24.22 -0.72 -3.54
N GLU A 141 -24.28 -1.75 -2.71
CA GLU A 141 -25.23 -1.84 -1.61
C GLU A 141 -25.04 -0.69 -0.61
N ASN A 142 -23.81 -0.36 -0.26
CA ASN A 142 -23.50 0.81 0.58
C ASN A 142 -23.89 2.15 -0.07
N ALA A 143 -23.90 2.22 -1.39
CA ALA A 143 -24.37 3.37 -2.14
C ALA A 143 -25.89 3.40 -2.35
N GLY A 144 -26.62 2.38 -1.91
CA GLY A 144 -28.07 2.26 -2.11
C GLY A 144 -28.48 1.88 -3.53
N ILE A 145 -27.58 1.30 -4.31
CA ILE A 145 -27.83 0.86 -5.68
C ILE A 145 -28.17 -0.64 -5.66
N GLU A 146 -29.46 -0.97 -5.78
CA GLU A 146 -29.92 -2.36 -5.67
C GLU A 146 -29.71 -3.18 -6.95
N ASP A 147 -29.86 -2.56 -8.12
CA ASP A 147 -29.67 -3.25 -9.41
C ASP A 147 -28.67 -2.50 -10.30
N PRO A 148 -27.44 -2.97 -10.37
CA PRO A 148 -26.42 -2.41 -11.26
C PRO A 148 -26.70 -2.68 -12.74
N GLY A 149 -27.67 -3.53 -13.07
CA GLY A 149 -27.87 -4.07 -14.40
C GLY A 149 -26.70 -4.92 -14.91
N CYS A 150 -26.76 -5.39 -16.15
CA CYS A 150 -25.71 -6.21 -16.74
C CYS A 150 -24.48 -5.36 -17.09
N LEU A 151 -23.30 -5.77 -16.63
CA LEU A 151 -22.01 -5.17 -17.01
C LEU A 151 -21.39 -6.01 -18.12
N ASP A 152 -21.79 -5.72 -19.37
CA ASP A 152 -21.37 -6.48 -20.53
C ASP A 152 -19.98 -6.09 -21.06
N ILE A 153 -19.42 -4.96 -20.57
CA ILE A 153 -18.17 -4.41 -21.05
C ILE A 153 -17.08 -4.55 -19.98
N ASP A 154 -15.99 -5.22 -20.33
CA ASP A 154 -14.80 -5.37 -19.48
C ASP A 154 -14.26 -4.00 -19.01
N GLY A 155 -14.04 -3.83 -17.73
CA GLY A 155 -13.59 -2.58 -17.14
C GLY A 155 -14.65 -1.51 -16.91
N SER A 156 -15.93 -1.80 -17.22
CA SER A 156 -17.04 -0.92 -16.93
C SER A 156 -17.61 -1.20 -15.54
N GLY A 157 -18.04 -0.15 -14.87
CA GLY A 157 -18.68 -0.20 -13.56
C GLY A 157 -19.62 0.97 -13.36
N ILE A 158 -20.11 1.12 -12.13
CA ILE A 158 -20.94 2.26 -11.75
C ILE A 158 -20.10 3.20 -10.88
N ASP A 159 -20.07 4.47 -11.27
CA ASP A 159 -19.59 5.53 -10.39
C ASP A 159 -20.67 5.80 -9.34
N VAL A 160 -20.39 5.42 -8.11
CA VAL A 160 -21.35 5.53 -6.99
C VAL A 160 -21.68 6.98 -6.61
N VAL A 161 -20.87 7.94 -7.04
CA VAL A 161 -21.10 9.37 -6.79
C VAL A 161 -22.15 9.94 -7.76
N THR A 162 -22.05 9.56 -9.03
CA THR A 162 -22.96 10.06 -10.08
C THR A 162 -24.12 9.11 -10.36
N GLY A 163 -24.00 7.82 -9.99
CA GLY A 163 -24.94 6.76 -10.34
C GLY A 163 -24.85 6.30 -11.80
N GLU A 164 -23.90 6.82 -12.57
CA GLU A 164 -23.76 6.52 -13.99
C GLU A 164 -22.82 5.36 -14.27
N ARG A 165 -23.05 4.67 -15.39
CA ARG A 165 -22.11 3.67 -15.90
C ARG A 165 -20.95 4.34 -16.60
N VAL A 166 -19.74 3.99 -16.16
CA VAL A 166 -18.51 4.56 -16.69
C VAL A 166 -17.48 3.46 -16.95
N THR A 167 -16.53 3.74 -17.84
CA THR A 167 -15.29 2.96 -17.92
C THR A 167 -14.40 3.39 -16.76
N MET A 168 -14.21 2.53 -15.77
CA MET A 168 -13.58 2.87 -14.48
C MET A 168 -12.23 3.54 -14.64
N VAL A 169 -11.36 3.01 -15.51
CA VAL A 169 -10.01 3.58 -15.74
C VAL A 169 -10.11 4.99 -16.34
N SER A 170 -11.00 5.23 -17.29
CA SER A 170 -11.18 6.54 -17.92
C SER A 170 -11.80 7.57 -16.96
N ALA A 171 -12.64 7.10 -16.03
CA ALA A 171 -13.23 7.93 -14.98
C ALA A 171 -12.25 8.20 -13.80
N GLY A 172 -11.05 7.62 -13.83
CA GLY A 172 -10.07 7.76 -12.76
C GLY A 172 -10.35 6.88 -11.53
N ILE A 173 -11.30 5.94 -11.63
CA ILE A 173 -11.61 4.97 -10.57
C ILE A 173 -10.72 3.75 -10.77
N ILE A 174 -9.58 3.75 -10.10
CA ILE A 174 -8.48 2.80 -10.30
C ILE A 174 -7.98 2.24 -8.98
N ASP A 175 -7.56 0.97 -9.00
CA ASP A 175 -6.89 0.30 -7.88
C ASP A 175 -5.50 -0.21 -8.28
N PRO A 176 -4.52 -0.23 -7.37
CA PRO A 176 -3.23 -0.86 -7.63
C PRO A 176 -3.37 -2.39 -7.70
N VAL A 177 -2.81 -3.01 -8.73
CA VAL A 177 -2.83 -4.48 -8.90
C VAL A 177 -2.23 -5.19 -7.69
N LEU A 178 -1.10 -4.70 -7.17
CA LEU A 178 -0.42 -5.29 -6.03
C LEU A 178 -1.31 -5.35 -4.79
N VAL A 179 -2.09 -4.30 -4.54
CA VAL A 179 -3.01 -4.22 -3.38
C VAL A 179 -4.13 -5.25 -3.53
N THR A 180 -4.79 -5.28 -4.69
CA THR A 180 -5.90 -6.21 -4.97
C THR A 180 -5.45 -7.67 -4.88
N LYS A 181 -4.29 -8.02 -5.46
CA LYS A 181 -3.69 -9.35 -5.35
C LYS A 181 -3.35 -9.75 -3.92
N SER A 182 -2.73 -8.84 -3.17
CA SER A 182 -2.33 -9.10 -1.79
C SER A 182 -3.54 -9.27 -0.88
N ALA A 183 -4.57 -8.44 -1.05
CA ALA A 183 -5.83 -8.56 -0.31
C ALA A 183 -6.48 -9.92 -0.53
N LEU A 184 -6.63 -10.35 -1.77
CA LEU A 184 -7.20 -11.66 -2.11
C LEU A 184 -6.36 -12.80 -1.53
N LYS A 185 -5.04 -12.77 -1.72
CA LYS A 185 -4.13 -13.81 -1.21
C LYS A 185 -4.20 -13.94 0.31
N ASN A 186 -4.21 -12.82 1.03
CA ASN A 186 -4.28 -12.82 2.48
C ASN A 186 -5.65 -13.29 2.98
N ALA A 187 -6.74 -12.86 2.34
CA ALA A 187 -8.09 -13.31 2.67
C ALA A 187 -8.23 -14.83 2.52
N VAL A 188 -7.77 -15.39 1.41
CA VAL A 188 -7.79 -16.85 1.17
C VAL A 188 -6.94 -17.59 2.20
N SER A 189 -5.76 -17.06 2.57
CA SER A 189 -4.90 -17.67 3.58
C SER A 189 -5.60 -17.76 4.94
N VAL A 190 -6.26 -16.69 5.38
CA VAL A 190 -7.00 -16.66 6.65
C VAL A 190 -8.20 -17.62 6.59
N VAL A 191 -8.99 -17.59 5.52
CA VAL A 191 -10.15 -18.47 5.34
C VAL A 191 -9.73 -19.92 5.36
N THR A 192 -8.63 -20.30 4.70
CA THR A 192 -8.13 -21.68 4.69
C THR A 192 -7.80 -22.15 6.11
N THR A 193 -7.23 -21.28 6.94
CA THR A 193 -6.94 -21.59 8.34
C THR A 193 -8.23 -21.78 9.15
N ILE A 194 -9.23 -20.91 8.97
CA ILE A 194 -10.50 -20.98 9.68
C ILE A 194 -11.28 -22.25 9.30
N VAL A 195 -11.38 -22.55 8.01
CA VAL A 195 -12.12 -23.73 7.50
C VAL A 195 -11.47 -25.05 7.92
N SER A 196 -10.16 -25.09 8.15
CA SER A 196 -9.46 -26.28 8.63
C SER A 196 -9.52 -26.48 10.15
N ALA A 197 -10.10 -25.55 10.91
CA ALA A 197 -10.25 -25.64 12.37
C ALA A 197 -11.57 -26.33 12.75
N ASP A 198 -11.51 -27.24 13.72
CA ASP A 198 -12.72 -27.90 14.26
C ASP A 198 -13.55 -26.98 15.15
N CYS A 199 -12.90 -26.07 15.88
CA CYS A 199 -13.59 -25.09 16.71
C CYS A 199 -12.79 -23.79 16.85
N VAL A 200 -13.48 -22.70 17.18
CA VAL A 200 -12.90 -21.40 17.50
C VAL A 200 -13.25 -21.05 18.94
N ILE A 201 -12.25 -20.83 19.77
CA ILE A 201 -12.41 -20.44 21.16
C ILE A 201 -12.05 -18.95 21.27
N SER A 202 -13.02 -18.14 21.70
CA SER A 202 -12.80 -16.71 21.95
C SER A 202 -13.28 -16.34 23.36
N ASN A 203 -12.59 -15.38 23.99
CA ASN A 203 -13.05 -14.81 25.25
C ASN A 203 -14.26 -13.91 24.97
N MET A 204 -15.36 -14.12 25.71
CA MET A 204 -16.45 -13.14 25.75
C MET A 204 -15.94 -11.85 26.37
N ARG A 205 -16.10 -10.73 25.67
CA ARG A 205 -15.87 -9.41 26.26
C ARG A 205 -16.91 -9.22 27.36
N MET A 206 -16.46 -9.10 28.61
CA MET A 206 -17.33 -8.63 29.69
C MET A 206 -17.62 -7.15 29.38
N ASN A 207 -18.89 -6.80 29.20
CA ASN A 207 -19.32 -5.42 29.14
C ASN A 207 -19.07 -4.80 30.50
N GLU A 208 -18.16 -3.85 30.60
CA GLU A 208 -17.88 -3.06 31.81
C GLU A 208 -19.06 -2.15 32.24
N SER A 209 -20.19 -2.19 31.54
CA SER A 209 -21.37 -1.37 31.78
C SER A 209 -22.28 -1.88 32.92
N ASN A 210 -21.90 -2.94 33.64
CA ASN A 210 -22.68 -3.51 34.77
C ASN A 210 -21.88 -3.56 36.09
N GLN A 211 -21.08 -2.55 36.38
CA GLN A 211 -20.58 -2.28 37.72
C GLN A 211 -21.01 -0.88 38.19
#